data_67da6ec3e5f232e80c4c99cbfa04bb42
#
_entry.id   67da6ec3e5f232e80c4c99cbfa04bb42
#
_cell.length_a   1.000
_cell.length_b   1.000
_cell.length_c   1.000
_cell.angle_alpha   90.00
_cell.angle_beta   90.00
_cell.angle_gamma   90.00
#
_symmetry.space_group_name_H-M   'P 1'
#
loop_
_entity.id
_entity.type
_entity.pdbx_description
1 polymer ?
#
loop_
_entity_poly.entity_id
_entity_poly.type
_entity_poly.pdbx_seq_one_letter_code
_entity_poly.pdbx_strand_id
1 'polypeptide(L)'
;MATKMEIREHRTLNLVGGLIVGIVSLLCLLPFVLVISGSFSSQSSIVKYGFSLFPREFSLDAYKLMFTVPERILLAYRNTILYTVIGTTVGLLLTAMTGYVLNRKDFAWRNIFAFFYFTSLFSGGLVPSCLLMTALHMKNNPLAVVLPGLFSVFNILIMRNFMNSIPDAISESAKVDGANDFVIFAKLILPLLKPALATVGLFLALSYWNSWYGCMLYINDYRLYTLQYYLYNTLNKADEIRRLIALGVDTGTESPPSETMKFALTCVATGPIVLLYPFVQKYFVKGITIGAVKG
;
A
#
# COMPACT_ATOMS: atom_id res chain seq x y z
N MET A 1 -0.97 40.31 -24.22
CA MET A 1 0.45 40.58 -23.84
C MET A 1 0.53 40.71 -22.33
N ALA A 2 1.06 39.73 -21.64
CA ALA A 2 1.28 39.84 -20.21
C ALA A 2 2.34 40.93 -19.93
N THR A 3 2.03 41.85 -19.02
CA THR A 3 2.93 42.96 -18.68
C THR A 3 4.19 42.41 -18.03
N LYS A 4 5.33 43.12 -18.22
CA LYS A 4 6.62 42.75 -17.57
C LYS A 4 6.49 42.56 -16.03
N MET A 5 5.49 43.18 -15.43
CA MET A 5 5.20 43.10 -14.00
C MET A 5 4.55 41.74 -13.64
N GLU A 6 3.59 41.23 -14.41
CA GLU A 6 2.96 39.93 -14.22
C GLU A 6 3.97 38.78 -14.36
N ILE A 7 4.87 38.85 -15.35
CA ILE A 7 5.93 37.88 -15.55
C ILE A 7 6.90 37.83 -14.35
N ARG A 8 7.18 39.00 -13.75
CA ARG A 8 8.06 39.11 -12.58
C ARG A 8 7.38 38.58 -11.33
N GLU A 9 6.11 38.84 -11.11
CA GLU A 9 5.31 38.29 -9.99
C GLU A 9 5.20 36.77 -10.07
N HIS A 10 4.86 36.22 -11.23
CA HIS A 10 4.83 34.76 -11.45
C HIS A 10 6.19 34.10 -11.20
N ARG A 11 7.29 34.78 -11.57
CA ARG A 11 8.64 34.27 -11.32
C ARG A 11 9.00 34.26 -9.83
N THR A 12 8.60 35.31 -9.11
CA THR A 12 8.84 35.42 -7.65
C THR A 12 7.99 34.41 -6.89
N LEU A 13 6.70 34.25 -7.25
CA LEU A 13 5.83 33.25 -6.66
C LEU A 13 6.34 31.82 -6.90
N ASN A 14 6.81 31.54 -8.11
CA ASN A 14 7.38 30.22 -8.43
C ASN A 14 8.69 29.96 -7.68
N LEU A 15 9.54 30.97 -7.49
CA LEU A 15 10.77 30.83 -6.69
C LEU A 15 10.47 30.59 -5.21
N VAL A 16 9.58 31.40 -4.62
CA VAL A 16 9.18 31.24 -3.21
C VAL A 16 8.47 29.90 -3.00
N GLY A 17 7.54 29.55 -3.86
CA GLY A 17 6.86 28.27 -3.83
C GLY A 17 7.82 27.08 -3.97
N GLY A 18 8.77 27.17 -4.92
CA GLY A 18 9.81 26.17 -5.11
C GLY A 18 10.74 26.01 -3.89
N LEU A 19 11.08 27.12 -3.25
CA LEU A 19 11.91 27.12 -2.05
C LEU A 19 11.18 26.49 -0.86
N ILE A 20 9.91 26.83 -0.66
CA ILE A 20 9.07 26.22 0.40
C ILE A 20 8.94 24.72 0.17
N VAL A 21 8.56 24.30 -1.05
CA VAL A 21 8.44 22.88 -1.41
C VAL A 21 9.78 22.16 -1.25
N GLY A 22 10.90 22.79 -1.63
CA GLY A 22 12.26 22.25 -1.45
C GLY A 22 12.60 22.00 0.02
N ILE A 23 12.34 22.98 0.89
CA ILE A 23 12.58 22.85 2.35
C ILE A 23 11.72 21.73 2.93
N VAL A 24 10.42 21.72 2.62
CA VAL A 24 9.49 20.66 3.10
C VAL A 24 9.95 19.29 2.62
N SER A 25 10.36 19.17 1.36
CA SER A 25 10.88 17.91 0.81
C SER A 25 12.13 17.42 1.52
N LEU A 26 13.08 18.32 1.83
CA LEU A 26 14.28 17.99 2.60
C LEU A 26 13.93 17.53 4.03
N LEU A 27 13.02 18.23 4.70
CA LEU A 27 12.53 17.83 6.03
C LEU A 27 11.86 16.45 6.00
N CYS A 28 11.09 16.14 4.95
CA CYS A 28 10.47 14.82 4.79
C CYS A 28 11.49 13.70 4.53
N LEU A 29 12.64 14.01 3.91
CA LEU A 29 13.70 13.02 3.68
C LEU A 29 14.52 12.71 4.94
N LEU A 30 14.57 13.63 5.89
CA LEU A 30 15.41 13.53 7.10
C LEU A 30 15.16 12.24 7.91
N PRO A 31 13.89 11.85 8.23
CA PRO A 31 13.62 10.59 8.94
C PRO A 31 14.07 9.34 8.16
N PHE A 32 13.98 9.35 6.83
CA PHE A 32 14.46 8.22 6.02
C PHE A 32 15.98 8.08 6.09
N VAL A 33 16.71 9.21 6.03
CA VAL A 33 18.16 9.21 6.18
C VAL A 33 18.55 8.71 7.57
N LEU A 34 17.85 9.11 8.63
CA LEU A 34 18.08 8.62 10.00
C LEU A 34 17.87 7.11 10.12
N VAL A 35 16.80 6.57 9.52
CA VAL A 35 16.53 5.12 9.52
C VAL A 35 17.63 4.36 8.80
N ILE A 36 18.05 4.83 7.61
CA ILE A 36 19.13 4.23 6.84
C ILE A 36 20.45 4.31 7.63
N SER A 37 20.79 5.48 8.15
CA SER A 37 22.00 5.67 8.97
C SER A 37 22.01 4.77 10.21
N GLY A 38 20.87 4.71 10.92
CA GLY A 38 20.70 3.84 12.09
C GLY A 38 20.85 2.34 11.76
N SER A 39 20.40 1.91 10.57
CA SER A 39 20.53 0.51 10.14
C SER A 39 21.98 0.07 9.89
N PHE A 40 22.87 1.03 9.56
CA PHE A 40 24.30 0.82 9.34
C PHE A 40 25.17 1.24 10.52
N SER A 41 24.59 1.58 11.66
CA SER A 41 25.33 1.99 12.86
C SER A 41 25.55 0.81 13.80
N SER A 42 26.66 0.85 14.59
CA SER A 42 26.82 -0.12 15.69
C SER A 42 25.84 0.15 16.82
N GLN A 43 25.37 -0.91 17.48
CA GLN A 43 24.44 -0.78 18.62
C GLN A 43 25.08 0.01 19.77
N SER A 44 26.37 -0.20 20.06
CA SER A 44 27.13 0.51 21.08
C SER A 44 27.16 2.02 20.83
N SER A 45 27.35 2.43 19.56
CA SER A 45 27.36 3.82 19.16
C SER A 45 25.99 4.50 19.34
N ILE A 46 24.90 3.80 18.97
CA ILE A 46 23.53 4.34 19.14
C ILE A 46 23.17 4.49 20.63
N VAL A 47 23.49 3.50 21.45
CA VAL A 47 23.22 3.57 22.90
C VAL A 47 24.02 4.69 23.58
N LYS A 48 25.28 4.90 23.17
CA LYS A 48 26.18 5.89 23.80
C LYS A 48 25.94 7.31 23.34
N TYR A 49 25.69 7.51 22.04
CA TYR A 49 25.67 8.84 21.41
C TYR A 49 24.32 9.23 20.79
N GLY A 50 23.34 8.33 20.81
CA GLY A 50 22.06 8.54 20.16
C GLY A 50 22.12 8.40 18.62
N PHE A 51 21.01 8.76 17.96
CA PHE A 51 20.88 8.70 16.51
C PHE A 51 21.61 9.87 15.84
N SER A 52 22.23 9.61 14.69
CA SER A 52 22.90 10.61 13.86
C SER A 52 22.60 10.41 12.38
N LEU A 53 22.67 11.51 11.60
CA LEU A 53 22.41 11.47 10.15
C LEU A 53 23.45 10.63 9.39
N PHE A 54 24.64 10.45 9.95
CA PHE A 54 25.70 9.60 9.41
C PHE A 54 26.14 8.62 10.48
N PRO A 55 26.38 7.34 10.14
CA PRO A 55 26.88 6.35 11.09
C PRO A 55 28.22 6.81 11.66
N ARG A 56 28.32 6.93 12.99
CA ARG A 56 29.60 7.24 13.64
C ARG A 56 30.55 6.04 13.62
N GLU A 57 29.98 4.86 13.80
CA GLU A 57 30.66 3.58 13.69
C GLU A 57 29.84 2.72 12.73
N PHE A 58 30.41 2.44 11.57
CA PHE A 58 29.74 1.62 10.56
C PHE A 58 29.74 0.15 10.98
N SER A 59 28.58 -0.49 10.98
CA SER A 59 28.41 -1.90 11.26
C SER A 59 27.30 -2.52 10.38
N LEU A 60 27.52 -3.78 10.00
CA LEU A 60 26.53 -4.63 9.31
C LEU A 60 25.91 -5.68 10.23
N ASP A 61 26.19 -5.61 11.53
CA ASP A 61 25.80 -6.67 12.47
C ASP A 61 24.27 -6.83 12.58
N ALA A 62 23.51 -5.74 12.45
CA ALA A 62 22.05 -5.79 12.39
C ALA A 62 21.56 -6.64 11.20
N TYR A 63 22.19 -6.46 10.05
CA TYR A 63 21.85 -7.24 8.84
C TYR A 63 22.32 -8.70 8.97
N LYS A 64 23.52 -8.96 9.49
CA LYS A 64 24.00 -10.33 9.75
C LYS A 64 23.05 -11.06 10.70
N LEU A 65 22.65 -10.41 11.79
CA LEU A 65 21.73 -10.99 12.77
C LEU A 65 20.36 -11.26 12.15
N MET A 66 19.85 -10.34 11.33
CA MET A 66 18.59 -10.48 10.62
C MET A 66 18.60 -11.70 9.67
N PHE A 67 19.74 -11.96 9.03
CA PHE A 67 19.93 -13.11 8.13
C PHE A 67 20.47 -14.35 8.81
N THR A 68 20.54 -14.39 10.14
CA THR A 68 20.87 -15.63 10.87
C THR A 68 19.79 -16.70 10.70
N VAL A 69 18.50 -16.28 10.57
CA VAL A 69 17.39 -17.18 10.24
C VAL A 69 16.71 -16.64 8.95
N PRO A 70 17.35 -16.79 7.80
CA PRO A 70 16.89 -16.17 6.54
C PRO A 70 15.55 -16.72 6.09
N GLU A 71 15.21 -17.94 6.46
CA GLU A 71 13.97 -18.61 6.07
C GLU A 71 12.73 -17.79 6.42
N ARG A 72 12.64 -17.22 7.60
CA ARG A 72 11.46 -16.46 8.06
C ARG A 72 11.23 -15.20 7.24
N ILE A 73 12.31 -14.47 6.95
CA ILE A 73 12.24 -13.25 6.14
C ILE A 73 11.89 -13.58 4.70
N LEU A 74 12.54 -14.59 4.13
CA LEU A 74 12.27 -15.02 2.75
C LEU A 74 10.83 -15.51 2.57
N LEU A 75 10.29 -16.27 3.54
CA LEU A 75 8.90 -16.68 3.56
C LEU A 75 7.95 -15.46 3.63
N ALA A 76 8.25 -14.50 4.52
CA ALA A 76 7.45 -13.29 4.65
C ALA A 76 7.47 -12.43 3.36
N TYR A 77 8.61 -12.31 2.69
CA TYR A 77 8.72 -11.67 1.37
C TYR A 77 7.89 -12.41 0.31
N ARG A 78 8.08 -13.72 0.20
CA ARG A 78 7.33 -14.55 -0.74
C ARG A 78 5.82 -14.36 -0.56
N ASN A 79 5.34 -14.45 0.68
CA ASN A 79 3.92 -14.30 0.98
C ASN A 79 3.42 -12.89 0.63
N THR A 80 4.17 -11.84 1.01
CA THR A 80 3.80 -10.47 0.67
C THR A 80 3.71 -10.26 -0.84
N ILE A 81 4.69 -10.75 -1.60
CA ILE A 81 4.67 -10.66 -3.06
C ILE A 81 3.47 -11.42 -3.62
N LEU A 82 3.24 -12.66 -3.19
CA LEU A 82 2.11 -13.49 -3.66
C LEU A 82 0.76 -12.83 -3.33
N TYR A 83 0.55 -12.38 -2.10
CA TYR A 83 -0.70 -11.74 -1.68
C TYR A 83 -0.90 -10.42 -2.42
N THR A 84 0.16 -9.65 -2.63
CA THR A 84 0.10 -8.40 -3.40
C THR A 84 -0.23 -8.67 -4.86
N VAL A 85 0.45 -9.59 -5.52
CA VAL A 85 0.20 -9.89 -6.96
C VAL A 85 -1.20 -10.46 -7.16
N ILE A 86 -1.58 -11.47 -6.38
CA ILE A 86 -2.90 -12.11 -6.50
C ILE A 86 -4.00 -11.12 -6.14
N GLY A 87 -3.89 -10.47 -4.97
CA GLY A 87 -4.90 -9.53 -4.49
C GLY A 87 -5.07 -8.32 -5.41
N THR A 88 -3.96 -7.77 -5.93
CA THR A 88 -4.02 -6.66 -6.89
C THR A 88 -4.64 -7.07 -8.21
N THR A 89 -4.21 -8.19 -8.79
CA THR A 89 -4.70 -8.63 -10.11
C THR A 89 -6.19 -8.98 -10.05
N VAL A 90 -6.59 -9.80 -9.08
CA VAL A 90 -7.99 -10.21 -8.92
C VAL A 90 -8.86 -9.02 -8.48
N GLY A 91 -8.40 -8.25 -7.50
CA GLY A 91 -9.13 -7.07 -7.01
C GLY A 91 -9.31 -5.99 -8.09
N LEU A 92 -8.27 -5.76 -8.93
CA LEU A 92 -8.36 -4.81 -10.04
C LEU A 92 -9.35 -5.27 -11.10
N LEU A 93 -9.33 -6.55 -11.46
CA LEU A 93 -10.28 -7.12 -12.41
C LEU A 93 -11.71 -7.00 -11.89
N LEU A 94 -11.97 -7.40 -10.64
CA LEU A 94 -13.28 -7.28 -10.00
C LEU A 94 -13.74 -5.82 -9.90
N THR A 95 -12.85 -4.90 -9.54
CA THR A 95 -13.13 -3.46 -9.47
C THR A 95 -13.50 -2.91 -10.85
N ALA A 96 -12.77 -3.30 -11.90
CA ALA A 96 -13.05 -2.86 -13.27
C ALA A 96 -14.39 -3.41 -13.77
N MET A 97 -14.66 -4.69 -13.56
CA MET A 97 -15.93 -5.32 -13.95
C MET A 97 -17.11 -4.69 -13.21
N THR A 98 -16.99 -4.50 -11.90
CA THR A 98 -18.03 -3.87 -11.08
C THR A 98 -18.28 -2.43 -11.50
N GLY A 99 -17.21 -1.65 -11.72
CA GLY A 99 -17.30 -0.29 -12.23
C GLY A 99 -18.00 -0.22 -13.58
N TYR A 100 -17.70 -1.15 -14.49
CA TYR A 100 -18.36 -1.25 -15.81
C TYR A 100 -19.86 -1.50 -15.70
N VAL A 101 -20.27 -2.48 -14.90
CA VAL A 101 -21.68 -2.78 -14.66
C VAL A 101 -22.42 -1.60 -14.05
N LEU A 102 -21.81 -0.92 -13.07
CA LEU A 102 -22.38 0.26 -12.43
C LEU A 102 -22.51 1.47 -13.35
N ASN A 103 -21.67 1.56 -14.37
CA ASN A 103 -21.70 2.66 -15.33
C ASN A 103 -22.83 2.47 -16.37
N ARG A 104 -23.32 1.26 -16.56
CA ARG A 104 -24.36 0.95 -17.56
C ARG A 104 -25.73 1.45 -17.11
N LYS A 105 -26.40 2.21 -17.98
CA LYS A 105 -27.74 2.76 -17.73
C LYS A 105 -28.85 1.73 -17.92
N ASP A 106 -28.60 0.73 -18.78
CA ASP A 106 -29.52 -0.34 -19.17
C ASP A 106 -29.47 -1.56 -18.20
N PHE A 107 -28.65 -1.52 -17.16
CA PHE A 107 -28.55 -2.61 -16.20
C PHE A 107 -29.69 -2.58 -15.17
N ALA A 108 -30.58 -3.57 -15.24
CA ALA A 108 -31.80 -3.65 -14.40
C ALA A 108 -31.51 -3.64 -12.87
N TRP A 109 -30.38 -4.22 -12.46
CA TRP A 109 -29.99 -4.35 -11.05
C TRP A 109 -29.12 -3.19 -10.53
N ARG A 110 -29.09 -2.08 -11.24
CA ARG A 110 -28.28 -0.90 -10.89
C ARG A 110 -28.50 -0.42 -9.45
N ASN A 111 -29.74 -0.50 -8.96
CA ASN A 111 -30.09 -0.05 -7.62
C ASN A 111 -29.51 -0.96 -6.51
N ILE A 112 -29.24 -2.24 -6.79
CA ILE A 112 -28.56 -3.12 -5.85
C ILE A 112 -27.16 -2.61 -5.54
N PHE A 113 -26.50 -2.00 -6.51
CA PHE A 113 -25.17 -1.43 -6.29
C PHE A 113 -25.20 -0.15 -5.46
N ALA A 114 -26.29 0.60 -5.43
CA ALA A 114 -26.49 1.66 -4.46
C ALA A 114 -26.49 1.11 -3.02
N PHE A 115 -27.02 -0.11 -2.83
CA PHE A 115 -26.98 -0.83 -1.57
C PHE A 115 -25.54 -1.20 -1.15
N PHE A 116 -24.68 -1.63 -2.09
CA PHE A 116 -23.27 -1.87 -1.79
C PHE A 116 -22.53 -0.61 -1.30
N TYR A 117 -22.83 0.55 -1.92
CA TYR A 117 -22.30 1.82 -1.41
C TYR A 117 -22.78 2.09 0.02
N PHE A 118 -24.07 1.89 0.27
CA PHE A 118 -24.66 2.08 1.60
C PHE A 118 -24.00 1.13 2.62
N THR A 119 -23.75 -0.13 2.28
CA THR A 119 -23.08 -1.07 3.19
C THR A 119 -21.66 -0.65 3.56
N SER A 120 -20.97 0.10 2.71
CA SER A 120 -19.61 0.61 3.01
C SER A 120 -19.58 1.65 4.12
N LEU A 121 -20.72 2.28 4.42
CA LEU A 121 -20.85 3.26 5.50
C LEU A 121 -20.99 2.60 6.88
N PHE A 122 -21.26 1.29 6.92
CA PHE A 122 -21.45 0.54 8.15
C PHE A 122 -20.37 -0.51 8.31
N SER A 123 -19.79 -0.57 9.49
CA SER A 123 -18.84 -1.62 9.87
C SER A 123 -19.40 -2.39 11.05
N GLY A 124 -19.46 -3.70 10.94
CA GLY A 124 -19.83 -4.57 12.08
C GLY A 124 -18.80 -4.55 13.22
N GLY A 125 -17.61 -4.02 12.94
CA GLY A 125 -16.52 -3.97 13.90
C GLY A 125 -15.63 -5.24 13.88
N LEU A 126 -14.68 -5.25 14.81
CA LEU A 126 -13.65 -6.28 14.88
C LEU A 126 -14.22 -7.66 15.23
N VAL A 127 -15.03 -7.73 16.28
CA VAL A 127 -15.54 -8.99 16.82
C VAL A 127 -16.41 -9.75 15.82
N PRO A 128 -17.43 -9.16 15.19
CA PRO A 128 -18.18 -9.80 14.13
C PRO A 128 -17.33 -10.28 12.95
N SER A 129 -16.33 -9.49 12.54
CA SER A 129 -15.41 -9.88 11.47
C SER A 129 -14.59 -11.11 11.84
N CYS A 130 -14.09 -11.19 13.08
CA CYS A 130 -13.35 -12.35 13.58
C CYS A 130 -14.24 -13.61 13.69
N LEU A 131 -15.49 -13.44 14.13
CA LEU A 131 -16.46 -14.53 14.19
C LEU A 131 -16.81 -15.08 12.79
N LEU A 132 -17.02 -14.20 11.83
CA LEU A 132 -17.27 -14.56 10.44
C LEU A 132 -16.08 -15.36 9.86
N MET A 133 -14.84 -14.87 10.01
CA MET A 133 -13.65 -15.57 9.53
C MET A 133 -13.46 -16.92 10.20
N THR A 134 -13.86 -17.03 11.47
CA THR A 134 -13.82 -18.32 12.21
C THR A 134 -14.88 -19.27 11.67
N ALA A 135 -16.12 -18.80 11.46
CA ALA A 135 -17.22 -19.61 10.93
C ALA A 135 -16.94 -20.11 9.49
N LEU A 136 -16.22 -19.30 8.69
CA LEU A 136 -15.79 -19.67 7.35
C LEU A 136 -14.52 -20.55 7.31
N HIS A 137 -14.01 -20.97 8.47
CA HIS A 137 -12.75 -21.76 8.60
C HIS A 137 -11.54 -21.10 7.91
N MET A 138 -11.47 -19.76 7.91
CA MET A 138 -10.40 -18.99 7.25
C MET A 138 -9.23 -18.66 8.17
N LYS A 139 -9.25 -19.05 9.44
CA LYS A 139 -8.07 -18.89 10.32
C LYS A 139 -6.90 -19.70 9.80
N ASN A 140 -5.69 -19.12 9.88
CA ASN A 140 -4.47 -19.69 9.31
C ASN A 140 -4.54 -20.01 7.81
N ASN A 141 -5.32 -19.23 7.05
CA ASN A 141 -5.43 -19.37 5.62
C ASN A 141 -5.06 -18.05 4.92
N PRO A 142 -4.22 -18.06 3.88
CA PRO A 142 -3.90 -16.88 3.07
C PRO A 142 -5.12 -16.10 2.58
N LEU A 143 -6.23 -16.80 2.31
CA LEU A 143 -7.48 -16.18 1.86
C LEU A 143 -8.05 -15.18 2.88
N ALA A 144 -7.82 -15.39 4.18
CA ALA A 144 -8.25 -14.43 5.21
C ALA A 144 -7.57 -13.05 5.07
N VAL A 145 -6.36 -13.00 4.49
CA VAL A 145 -5.64 -11.76 4.23
C VAL A 145 -6.03 -11.15 2.89
N VAL A 146 -6.28 -12.00 1.87
CA VAL A 146 -6.51 -11.54 0.49
C VAL A 146 -7.96 -11.14 0.24
N LEU A 147 -8.94 -11.97 0.66
CA LEU A 147 -10.35 -11.78 0.30
C LEU A 147 -10.96 -10.46 0.78
N PRO A 148 -10.73 -9.99 2.02
CA PRO A 148 -11.34 -8.74 2.49
C PRO A 148 -10.91 -7.50 1.68
N GLY A 149 -9.71 -7.54 1.09
CA GLY A 149 -9.17 -6.44 0.29
C GLY A 149 -9.60 -6.43 -1.18
N LEU A 150 -10.24 -7.50 -1.68
CA LEU A 150 -10.61 -7.60 -3.10
C LEU A 150 -11.68 -6.58 -3.52
N PHE A 151 -12.59 -6.25 -2.62
CA PHE A 151 -13.65 -5.28 -2.86
C PHE A 151 -13.45 -4.03 -2.01
N SER A 152 -13.20 -2.91 -2.69
CA SER A 152 -13.15 -1.58 -2.09
C SER A 152 -14.13 -0.69 -2.82
N VAL A 153 -15.17 -0.22 -2.13
CA VAL A 153 -16.16 0.70 -2.71
C VAL A 153 -15.48 1.98 -3.20
N PHE A 154 -14.48 2.48 -2.48
CA PHE A 154 -13.69 3.63 -2.90
C PHE A 154 -13.00 3.42 -4.26
N ASN A 155 -12.34 2.27 -4.45
CA ASN A 155 -11.68 1.93 -5.72
C ASN A 155 -12.70 1.75 -6.86
N ILE A 156 -13.86 1.16 -6.58
CA ILE A 156 -14.95 0.98 -7.53
C ILE A 156 -15.49 2.35 -7.99
N LEU A 157 -15.69 3.30 -7.06
CA LEU A 157 -16.14 4.65 -7.40
C LEU A 157 -15.13 5.41 -8.25
N ILE A 158 -13.83 5.30 -7.93
CA ILE A 158 -12.76 5.87 -8.78
C ILE A 158 -12.86 5.29 -10.19
N MET A 159 -12.91 3.97 -10.30
CA MET A 159 -12.99 3.28 -11.60
C MET A 159 -14.23 3.71 -12.39
N ARG A 160 -15.39 3.79 -11.75
CA ARG A 160 -16.63 4.27 -12.35
C ARG A 160 -16.49 5.73 -12.86
N ASN A 161 -15.87 6.61 -12.08
CA ASN A 161 -15.65 7.99 -12.49
C ASN A 161 -14.82 8.10 -13.77
N PHE A 162 -13.78 7.27 -13.90
CA PHE A 162 -13.03 7.20 -15.16
C PHE A 162 -13.88 6.65 -16.31
N MET A 163 -14.73 5.65 -16.08
CA MET A 163 -15.62 5.11 -17.09
C MET A 163 -16.65 6.13 -17.58
N ASN A 164 -17.15 7.01 -16.69
CA ASN A 164 -18.04 8.10 -17.06
C ASN A 164 -17.40 9.10 -18.06
N SER A 165 -16.09 9.10 -18.20
CA SER A 165 -15.40 9.96 -19.17
C SER A 165 -15.33 9.35 -20.58
N ILE A 166 -15.69 8.08 -20.73
CA ILE A 166 -15.72 7.36 -22.02
C ILE A 166 -17.08 7.63 -22.66
N PRO A 167 -17.14 8.12 -23.92
CA PRO A 167 -18.40 8.36 -24.63
C PRO A 167 -19.23 7.07 -24.81
N ASP A 168 -20.52 7.14 -24.51
CA ASP A 168 -21.45 6.00 -24.67
C ASP A 168 -21.47 5.46 -26.12
N ALA A 169 -21.25 6.35 -27.11
CA ALA A 169 -21.22 6.03 -28.54
C ALA A 169 -20.24 4.88 -28.90
N ILE A 170 -19.14 4.72 -28.15
CA ILE A 170 -18.19 3.61 -28.37
C ILE A 170 -18.85 2.26 -28.10
N SER A 171 -19.59 2.17 -27.00
CA SER A 171 -20.30 0.96 -26.63
C SER A 171 -21.53 0.70 -27.53
N GLU A 172 -22.22 1.76 -27.95
CA GLU A 172 -23.39 1.68 -28.83
C GLU A 172 -23.00 1.21 -30.22
N SER A 173 -21.96 1.79 -30.82
CA SER A 173 -21.44 1.33 -32.13
C SER A 173 -21.06 -0.15 -32.12
N ALA A 174 -20.35 -0.57 -31.08
CA ALA A 174 -19.95 -1.97 -30.96
C ALA A 174 -21.16 -2.94 -30.81
N LYS A 175 -22.24 -2.49 -30.15
CA LYS A 175 -23.48 -3.28 -30.07
C LYS A 175 -24.16 -3.41 -31.44
N VAL A 176 -24.16 -2.35 -32.26
CA VAL A 176 -24.68 -2.38 -33.64
C VAL A 176 -23.89 -3.38 -34.48
N ASP A 177 -22.57 -3.46 -34.26
CA ASP A 177 -21.68 -4.44 -34.91
C ASP A 177 -21.83 -5.87 -34.34
N GLY A 178 -22.78 -6.11 -33.40
CA GLY A 178 -23.08 -7.42 -32.84
C GLY A 178 -22.11 -7.87 -31.70
N ALA A 179 -21.28 -6.97 -31.16
CA ALA A 179 -20.42 -7.31 -30.07
C ALA A 179 -21.20 -7.53 -28.76
N ASN A 180 -20.91 -8.63 -28.06
CA ASN A 180 -21.47 -8.87 -26.73
C ASN A 180 -20.75 -8.01 -25.67
N ASP A 181 -21.38 -7.87 -24.49
CA ASP A 181 -20.91 -7.01 -23.41
C ASP A 181 -19.51 -7.36 -22.92
N PHE A 182 -19.15 -8.64 -22.89
CA PHE A 182 -17.81 -9.06 -22.50
C PHE A 182 -16.74 -8.62 -23.51
N VAL A 183 -17.04 -8.70 -24.81
CA VAL A 183 -16.16 -8.22 -25.88
C VAL A 183 -16.00 -6.70 -25.79
N ILE A 184 -17.09 -5.95 -25.59
CA ILE A 184 -17.08 -4.51 -25.41
C ILE A 184 -16.19 -4.15 -24.21
N PHE A 185 -16.42 -4.78 -23.07
CA PHE A 185 -15.60 -4.56 -21.87
C PHE A 185 -14.13 -4.86 -22.11
N ALA A 186 -13.79 -6.07 -22.57
CA ALA A 186 -12.41 -6.54 -22.64
C ALA A 186 -11.60 -5.89 -23.77
N LYS A 187 -12.20 -5.66 -24.94
CA LYS A 187 -11.49 -5.16 -26.12
C LYS A 187 -11.57 -3.66 -26.33
N LEU A 188 -12.61 -2.99 -25.83
CA LEU A 188 -12.80 -1.55 -26.05
C LEU A 188 -12.61 -0.76 -24.75
N ILE A 189 -13.35 -1.10 -23.71
CA ILE A 189 -13.38 -0.29 -22.48
C ILE A 189 -12.09 -0.49 -21.66
N LEU A 190 -11.67 -1.72 -21.40
CA LEU A 190 -10.49 -2.02 -20.57
C LEU A 190 -9.19 -1.38 -21.10
N PRO A 191 -8.90 -1.36 -22.42
CA PRO A 191 -7.74 -0.64 -22.95
C PRO A 191 -7.81 0.88 -22.77
N LEU A 192 -9.00 1.48 -22.85
CA LEU A 192 -9.19 2.93 -22.63
C LEU A 192 -9.01 3.31 -21.16
N LEU A 193 -9.22 2.36 -20.23
CA LEU A 193 -9.05 2.56 -18.79
C LEU A 193 -7.61 2.36 -18.29
N LYS A 194 -6.61 2.19 -19.15
CA LYS A 194 -5.22 1.99 -18.72
C LYS A 194 -4.74 2.96 -17.62
N PRO A 195 -5.01 4.28 -17.68
CA PRO A 195 -4.61 5.21 -16.62
C PRO A 195 -5.31 4.93 -15.28
N ALA A 196 -6.61 4.62 -15.34
CA ALA A 196 -7.41 4.28 -14.17
C ALA A 196 -6.95 2.96 -13.54
N LEU A 197 -6.71 1.94 -14.38
CA LEU A 197 -6.20 0.65 -13.95
C LEU A 197 -4.84 0.78 -13.26
N ALA A 198 -3.95 1.63 -13.78
CA ALA A 198 -2.66 1.89 -13.15
C ALA A 198 -2.82 2.57 -11.78
N THR A 199 -3.72 3.54 -11.66
CA THR A 199 -3.97 4.27 -10.40
C THR A 199 -4.61 3.35 -9.34
N VAL A 200 -5.69 2.67 -9.69
CA VAL A 200 -6.40 1.76 -8.77
C VAL A 200 -5.54 0.53 -8.44
N GLY A 201 -4.81 0.01 -9.44
CA GLY A 201 -3.86 -1.08 -9.26
C GLY A 201 -2.76 -0.73 -8.26
N LEU A 202 -2.26 0.50 -8.30
CA LEU A 202 -1.31 1.00 -7.31
C LEU A 202 -1.91 1.03 -5.89
N PHE A 203 -3.13 1.55 -5.72
CA PHE A 203 -3.78 1.60 -4.41
C PHE A 203 -3.96 0.20 -3.83
N LEU A 204 -4.42 -0.76 -4.66
CA LEU A 204 -4.54 -2.15 -4.26
C LEU A 204 -3.18 -2.76 -3.90
N ALA A 205 -2.16 -2.56 -4.74
CA ALA A 205 -0.82 -3.10 -4.50
C ALA A 205 -0.21 -2.56 -3.20
N LEU A 206 -0.32 -1.26 -2.95
CA LEU A 206 0.14 -0.64 -1.70
C LEU A 206 -0.65 -1.14 -0.48
N SER A 207 -1.96 -1.33 -0.61
CA SER A 207 -2.80 -1.87 0.46
C SER A 207 -2.38 -3.28 0.85
N TYR A 208 -2.16 -4.17 -0.12
CA TYR A 208 -1.71 -5.54 0.14
C TYR A 208 -0.27 -5.60 0.65
N TRP A 209 0.64 -4.82 0.07
CA TRP A 209 2.03 -4.77 0.52
C TRP A 209 2.15 -4.34 1.98
N ASN A 210 1.35 -3.36 2.39
CA ASN A 210 1.35 -2.84 3.76
C ASN A 210 0.41 -3.61 4.70
N SER A 211 -0.17 -4.73 4.26
CA SER A 211 -1.12 -5.51 5.05
C SER A 211 -0.42 -6.23 6.20
N TRP A 212 -0.62 -5.75 7.40
CA TRP A 212 -0.17 -6.38 8.65
C TRP A 212 -1.34 -6.77 9.57
N TYR A 213 -2.41 -5.95 9.57
CA TYR A 213 -3.51 -6.07 10.50
C TYR A 213 -4.34 -7.34 10.30
N GLY A 214 -4.68 -7.67 9.04
CA GLY A 214 -5.39 -8.91 8.73
C GLY A 214 -4.56 -10.15 9.08
N CYS A 215 -3.25 -10.08 8.88
CA CYS A 215 -2.33 -11.13 9.28
C CYS A 215 -2.28 -11.29 10.80
N MET A 216 -2.25 -10.19 11.55
CA MET A 216 -2.29 -10.18 13.02
C MET A 216 -3.56 -10.84 13.58
N LEU A 217 -4.71 -10.60 12.94
CA LEU A 217 -5.99 -11.09 13.43
C LEU A 217 -6.26 -12.57 13.11
N TYR A 218 -5.79 -13.03 11.94
CA TYR A 218 -6.25 -14.31 11.41
C TYR A 218 -5.16 -15.35 11.24
N ILE A 219 -3.88 -14.96 11.28
CA ILE A 219 -2.75 -15.86 11.01
C ILE A 219 -1.90 -16.07 12.27
N ASN A 220 -1.79 -17.32 12.69
CA ASN A 220 -0.91 -17.72 13.81
C ASN A 220 0.37 -18.40 13.33
N ASP A 221 0.34 -19.04 12.14
CA ASP A 221 1.50 -19.74 11.58
C ASP A 221 2.47 -18.72 10.95
N TYR A 222 3.70 -18.65 11.49
CA TYR A 222 4.73 -17.73 10.98
C TYR A 222 5.07 -17.94 9.50
N ARG A 223 4.83 -19.13 8.96
CA ARG A 223 5.07 -19.48 7.55
C ARG A 223 4.14 -18.71 6.59
N LEU A 224 3.04 -18.16 7.09
CA LEU A 224 2.04 -17.39 6.33
C LEU A 224 2.11 -15.88 6.60
N TYR A 225 3.05 -15.42 7.43
CA TYR A 225 3.18 -14.01 7.77
C TYR A 225 3.53 -13.16 6.56
N THR A 226 2.93 -11.97 6.50
CA THR A 226 3.38 -10.90 5.62
C THR A 226 4.63 -10.23 6.21
N LEU A 227 5.41 -9.56 5.36
CA LEU A 227 6.62 -8.86 5.76
C LEU A 227 6.34 -7.76 6.79
N GLN A 228 5.26 -7.00 6.59
CA GLN A 228 4.84 -5.94 7.51
C GLN A 228 4.40 -6.51 8.87
N TYR A 229 3.69 -7.64 8.87
CA TYR A 229 3.33 -8.28 10.13
C TYR A 229 4.53 -8.93 10.82
N TYR A 230 5.45 -9.53 10.06
CA TYR A 230 6.71 -10.05 10.61
C TYR A 230 7.51 -8.94 11.29
N LEU A 231 7.64 -7.76 10.65
CA LEU A 231 8.27 -6.57 11.22
C LEU A 231 7.55 -6.14 12.52
N TYR A 232 6.24 -5.93 12.46
CA TYR A 232 5.42 -5.52 13.60
C TYR A 232 5.56 -6.48 14.79
N ASN A 233 5.46 -7.77 14.55
CA ASN A 233 5.58 -8.80 15.58
C ASN A 233 6.98 -8.83 16.20
N THR A 234 8.02 -8.66 15.39
CA THR A 234 9.42 -8.64 15.88
C THR A 234 9.67 -7.40 16.74
N LEU A 235 9.16 -6.24 16.35
CA LEU A 235 9.29 -4.99 17.12
C LEU A 235 8.57 -5.11 18.49
N ASN A 236 7.33 -5.58 18.49
CA ASN A 236 6.55 -5.72 19.72
C ASN A 236 7.18 -6.73 20.70
N LYS A 237 7.65 -7.86 20.20
CA LYS A 237 8.37 -8.84 21.05
C LYS A 237 9.65 -8.24 21.64
N ALA A 238 10.38 -7.43 20.89
CA ALA A 238 11.56 -6.74 21.38
C ALA A 238 11.24 -5.80 22.53
N ASP A 239 10.18 -5.03 22.41
CA ASP A 239 9.75 -4.07 23.43
C ASP A 239 9.18 -4.78 24.67
N GLU A 240 8.49 -5.90 24.51
CA GLU A 240 8.01 -6.73 25.62
C GLU A 240 9.17 -7.35 26.40
N ILE A 241 10.16 -7.92 25.73
CA ILE A 241 11.36 -8.47 26.37
C ILE A 241 12.08 -7.39 27.17
N ARG A 242 12.22 -6.18 26.64
CA ARG A 242 12.83 -5.06 27.36
C ARG A 242 12.06 -4.67 28.62
N ARG A 243 10.73 -4.65 28.55
CA ARG A 243 9.88 -4.38 29.72
C ARG A 243 10.06 -5.43 30.80
N LEU A 244 10.08 -6.71 30.42
CA LEU A 244 10.27 -7.82 31.36
C LEU A 244 11.65 -7.75 32.03
N ILE A 245 12.72 -7.46 31.26
CA ILE A 245 14.07 -7.26 31.82
C ILE A 245 14.08 -6.08 32.79
N ALA A 246 13.45 -4.95 32.44
CA ALA A 246 13.35 -3.78 33.31
C ALA A 246 12.59 -4.06 34.61
N LEU A 247 11.68 -5.02 34.62
CA LEU A 247 10.96 -5.50 35.78
C LEU A 247 11.72 -6.60 36.58
N GLY A 248 12.96 -6.92 36.17
CA GLY A 248 13.78 -7.94 36.81
C GLY A 248 13.36 -9.39 36.53
N VAL A 249 12.52 -9.60 35.51
CA VAL A 249 12.11 -10.95 35.10
C VAL A 249 13.19 -11.55 34.20
N ASP A 250 13.68 -12.73 34.58
CA ASP A 250 14.58 -13.50 33.73
C ASP A 250 13.79 -14.04 32.51
N THR A 251 14.11 -13.51 31.32
CA THR A 251 13.45 -13.93 30.08
C THR A 251 14.13 -15.10 29.39
N GLY A 252 15.26 -15.61 29.94
CA GLY A 252 16.06 -16.64 29.31
C GLY A 252 16.70 -16.25 27.97
N THR A 253 16.54 -14.96 27.58
CA THR A 253 17.13 -14.39 26.36
C THR A 253 18.23 -13.39 26.72
N GLU A 254 19.43 -13.60 26.18
CA GLU A 254 20.60 -12.80 26.54
C GLU A 254 20.51 -11.33 26.13
N SER A 255 19.70 -10.99 25.12
CA SER A 255 19.44 -9.59 24.76
C SER A 255 18.22 -9.41 23.86
N PRO A 256 17.40 -8.35 24.04
CA PRO A 256 16.33 -8.01 23.10
C PRO A 256 16.92 -7.60 21.76
N PRO A 257 16.16 -7.72 20.64
CA PRO A 257 16.57 -7.20 19.35
C PRO A 257 17.06 -5.75 19.46
N SER A 258 18.24 -5.48 18.90
CA SER A 258 18.88 -4.18 18.98
C SER A 258 18.09 -3.07 18.27
N GLU A 259 18.28 -1.81 18.65
CA GLU A 259 17.66 -0.68 17.94
C GLU A 259 18.09 -0.65 16.47
N THR A 260 19.35 -1.00 16.20
CA THR A 260 19.88 -1.11 14.84
C THR A 260 19.14 -2.17 14.02
N MET A 261 18.74 -3.28 14.64
CA MET A 261 17.95 -4.32 13.98
C MET A 261 16.55 -3.83 13.59
N LYS A 262 15.90 -2.98 14.42
CA LYS A 262 14.62 -2.36 14.08
C LYS A 262 14.75 -1.51 12.81
N PHE A 263 15.80 -0.71 12.71
CA PHE A 263 16.08 0.11 11.52
C PHE A 263 16.40 -0.74 10.29
N ALA A 264 17.22 -1.79 10.43
CA ALA A 264 17.53 -2.70 9.34
C ALA A 264 16.27 -3.41 8.80
N LEU A 265 15.39 -3.91 9.69
CA LEU A 265 14.11 -4.50 9.31
C LEU A 265 13.20 -3.49 8.59
N THR A 266 13.17 -2.23 9.06
CA THR A 266 12.40 -1.16 8.42
C THR A 266 12.93 -0.85 7.01
N CYS A 267 14.25 -0.75 6.84
CA CYS A 267 14.88 -0.56 5.52
C CYS A 267 14.54 -1.70 4.56
N VAL A 268 14.62 -2.95 5.04
CA VAL A 268 14.32 -4.14 4.25
C VAL A 268 12.83 -4.19 3.87
N ALA A 269 11.92 -3.84 4.78
CA ALA A 269 10.49 -3.86 4.51
C ALA A 269 10.02 -2.74 3.56
N THR A 270 10.64 -1.55 3.64
CA THR A 270 10.27 -0.37 2.85
C THR A 270 11.02 -0.28 1.52
N GLY A 271 12.23 -0.83 1.45
CA GLY A 271 13.10 -0.73 0.27
C GLY A 271 12.42 -1.05 -1.07
N PRO A 272 11.74 -2.18 -1.23
CA PRO A 272 11.11 -2.54 -2.49
C PRO A 272 10.04 -1.53 -2.95
N ILE A 273 9.25 -0.96 -2.04
CA ILE A 273 8.24 0.06 -2.39
C ILE A 273 8.91 1.34 -2.87
N VAL A 274 9.94 1.80 -2.16
CA VAL A 274 10.69 3.00 -2.54
C VAL A 274 11.32 2.84 -3.92
N LEU A 275 11.84 1.66 -4.24
CA LEU A 275 12.41 1.35 -5.55
C LEU A 275 11.35 1.28 -6.67
N LEU A 276 10.13 0.83 -6.36
CA LEU A 276 9.04 0.76 -7.33
C LEU A 276 8.36 2.12 -7.57
N TYR A 277 8.44 3.05 -6.63
CA TYR A 277 7.76 4.35 -6.70
C TYR A 277 8.03 5.14 -8.00
N PRO A 278 9.27 5.32 -8.49
CA PRO A 278 9.54 6.08 -9.71
C PRO A 278 8.84 5.51 -10.96
N PHE A 279 8.68 4.19 -11.01
CA PHE A 279 8.01 3.53 -12.14
C PHE A 279 6.50 3.78 -12.15
N VAL A 280 5.91 3.97 -10.97
CA VAL A 280 4.47 4.14 -10.81
C VAL A 280 4.06 5.62 -10.84
N GLN A 281 4.94 6.52 -10.36
CA GLN A 281 4.71 7.97 -10.29
C GLN A 281 4.22 8.57 -11.61
N LYS A 282 4.79 8.15 -12.76
CA LYS A 282 4.40 8.63 -14.09
C LYS A 282 2.93 8.37 -14.45
N TYR A 283 2.34 7.30 -13.92
CA TYR A 283 0.94 6.97 -14.16
C TYR A 283 0.02 7.73 -13.19
N PHE A 284 0.49 7.95 -11.97
CA PHE A 284 -0.25 8.65 -10.93
C PHE A 284 -0.48 10.14 -11.29
N VAL A 285 0.56 10.83 -11.75
CA VAL A 285 0.47 12.24 -12.16
C VAL A 285 -0.53 12.40 -13.31
N LYS A 286 -0.53 11.50 -14.30
CA LYS A 286 -1.50 11.54 -15.41
C LYS A 286 -2.93 11.21 -14.97
N GLY A 287 -3.12 10.30 -14.00
CA GLY A 287 -4.45 9.90 -13.55
C GLY A 287 -5.17 10.99 -12.73
N ILE A 288 -4.46 11.67 -11.83
CA ILE A 288 -5.06 12.72 -10.99
C ILE A 288 -5.41 13.98 -11.81
N THR A 289 -4.58 14.35 -12.76
CA THR A 289 -4.83 15.56 -13.59
C THR A 289 -6.06 15.42 -14.48
N ILE A 290 -6.39 14.23 -14.98
CA ILE A 290 -7.60 14.00 -15.79
C ILE A 290 -8.87 14.16 -14.95
N GLY A 291 -8.84 13.83 -13.65
CA GLY A 291 -9.96 14.04 -12.72
C GLY A 291 -10.16 15.49 -12.26
N ALA A 292 -9.09 16.30 -12.28
CA ALA A 292 -9.09 17.66 -11.76
C ALA A 292 -9.45 18.75 -12.81
N VAL A 293 -9.43 18.42 -14.10
CA VAL A 293 -9.64 19.41 -15.21
C VAL A 293 -11.10 19.46 -15.69
N LYS A 294 -12.05 18.87 -14.98
CA LYS A 294 -13.49 19.10 -15.22
C LYS A 294 -14.03 20.12 -14.22
N GLY A 295 -13.55 21.35 -14.31
CA GLY A 295 -14.09 22.54 -13.70
C GLY A 295 -14.14 23.63 -14.76
#